data_7512687a09233e24813487499635dc20
#
_entry.id   7512687a09233e24813487499635dc20
#
_cell.length_a   1.000
_cell.length_b   1.000
_cell.length_c   1.000
_cell.angle_alpha   90.00
_cell.angle_beta   90.00
_cell.angle_gamma   90.00
#
_symmetry.space_group_name_H-M   'P 1'
#
loop_
_entity.id
_entity.type
_entity.pdbx_description
1 polymer ?
#
loop_
_entity_poly.entity_id
_entity_poly.type
_entity_poly.pdbx_seq_one_letter_code
_entity_poly.pdbx_strand_id
1 'polypeptide(L)'
;MADLEFPSRVSIENQADPYFTLIEIQTPDRIGQLHDLLQCLTRNEIDIALARISTESGAAIDTFYVIDRRSHSKLMGTQRMNALHRELHAAAFGG
;
A
#
# COMPACT_ATOMS: atom_id res chain seq x y z
N MET A 1 21.25 16.76 7.33
CA MET A 1 21.45 16.09 6.08
C MET A 1 20.22 15.46 5.57
N ALA A 2 19.77 15.98 4.48
CA ALA A 2 18.57 15.47 3.84
C ALA A 2 18.77 14.05 3.34
N ASP A 3 20.00 13.68 3.16
CA ASP A 3 20.35 12.35 2.67
C ASP A 3 19.96 11.23 3.62
N LEU A 4 19.53 11.57 4.84
CA LEU A 4 19.06 10.55 5.78
C LEU A 4 17.60 10.19 5.60
N GLU A 5 16.93 10.82 4.64
CA GLU A 5 15.55 10.50 4.37
C GLU A 5 15.43 9.13 3.74
N PHE A 6 14.41 8.41 4.15
CA PHE A 6 14.07 7.15 3.50
C PHE A 6 13.39 7.43 2.17
N PRO A 7 13.68 6.65 1.15
CA PRO A 7 12.95 6.77 -0.10
C PRO A 7 11.49 6.43 0.13
N SER A 8 10.61 7.34 -0.24
CA SER A 8 9.17 7.12 -0.16
C SER A 8 8.74 6.31 -1.37
N ARG A 9 7.98 5.23 -1.13
CA ARG A 9 7.68 4.32 -2.21
C ARG A 9 6.37 3.59 -1.99
N VAL A 10 5.62 3.43 -3.07
CA VAL A 10 4.45 2.55 -3.12
C VAL A 10 4.72 1.52 -4.20
N SER A 11 4.55 0.25 -3.87
CA SER A 11 4.67 -0.80 -4.86
C SER A 11 3.49 -1.76 -4.79
N ILE A 12 3.02 -2.21 -5.94
CA ILE A 12 1.92 -3.15 -6.05
C ILE A 12 2.41 -4.29 -6.93
N GLU A 13 2.39 -5.51 -6.40
CA GLU A 13 3.02 -6.62 -7.08
C GLU A 13 2.18 -7.89 -7.00
N ASN A 14 2.11 -8.62 -8.13
CA ASN A 14 1.35 -9.86 -8.21
C ASN A 14 2.21 -11.11 -8.28
N GLN A 15 3.53 -10.96 -8.29
CA GLN A 15 4.43 -12.12 -8.47
C GLN A 15 4.99 -12.68 -7.17
N ALA A 16 4.84 -11.96 -6.08
CA ALA A 16 5.50 -12.34 -4.83
C ALA A 16 4.76 -13.43 -4.05
N ASP A 17 3.45 -13.55 -4.26
CA ASP A 17 2.64 -14.51 -3.53
C ASP A 17 1.70 -15.22 -4.48
N PRO A 18 1.45 -16.54 -4.31
CA PRO A 18 0.58 -17.26 -5.24
C PRO A 18 -0.88 -16.82 -5.20
N TYR A 19 -1.37 -16.28 -4.08
CA TYR A 19 -2.80 -15.99 -3.92
C TYR A 19 -3.13 -14.51 -3.77
N PHE A 20 -2.19 -13.71 -3.31
CA PHE A 20 -2.48 -12.32 -2.93
C PHE A 20 -1.66 -11.34 -3.75
N THR A 21 -2.24 -10.16 -3.97
CA THR A 21 -1.48 -9.01 -4.43
C THR A 21 -0.79 -8.41 -3.23
N LEU A 22 0.48 -8.09 -3.36
CA LEU A 22 1.23 -7.42 -2.31
C LEU A 22 1.28 -5.93 -2.58
N ILE A 23 0.93 -5.17 -1.55
CA ILE A 23 1.08 -3.71 -1.58
C ILE A 23 2.06 -3.35 -0.47
N GLU A 24 3.17 -2.71 -0.85
CA GLU A 24 4.16 -2.28 0.12
C GLU A 24 4.29 -0.77 0.04
N ILE A 25 4.22 -0.11 1.20
CA ILE A 25 4.27 1.34 1.29
C ILE A 25 5.34 1.71 2.29
N GLN A 26 6.33 2.45 1.82
CA GLN A 26 7.44 2.91 2.64
C GLN A 26 7.41 4.43 2.68
N THR A 27 7.24 4.99 3.86
CA THR A 27 7.13 6.44 4.03
C THR A 27 7.71 6.85 5.38
N PRO A 28 7.99 8.14 5.57
CA PRO A 28 8.21 8.62 6.93
C PRO A 28 6.97 8.35 7.77
N ASP A 29 7.17 7.89 8.99
CA ASP A 29 6.06 7.58 9.89
C ASP A 29 5.33 8.88 10.27
N ARG A 30 4.00 8.88 10.19
CA ARG A 30 3.22 10.02 10.62
C ARG A 30 1.85 9.59 11.14
N ILE A 31 1.31 10.42 12.02
CA ILE A 31 0.02 10.16 12.65
C ILE A 31 -1.09 10.18 11.60
N GLY A 32 -1.98 9.19 11.67
CA GLY A 32 -3.13 9.10 10.78
C GLY A 32 -2.86 8.45 9.44
N GLN A 33 -1.60 8.18 9.12
CA GLN A 33 -1.25 7.63 7.82
C GLN A 33 -1.88 6.27 7.57
N LEU A 34 -1.83 5.39 8.55
CA LEU A 34 -2.40 4.05 8.41
C LEU A 34 -3.90 4.13 8.16
N HIS A 35 -4.58 5.02 8.86
CA HIS A 35 -6.01 5.23 8.68
C HIS A 35 -6.32 5.63 7.24
N ASP A 36 -5.55 6.56 6.70
CA ASP A 36 -5.76 7.04 5.33
C ASP A 36 -5.52 5.93 4.31
N LEU A 37 -4.50 5.11 4.54
CA LEU A 37 -4.19 3.99 3.66
C LEU A 37 -5.30 2.95 3.68
N LEU A 38 -5.80 2.62 4.87
CA LEU A 38 -6.86 1.63 5.00
C LEU A 38 -8.16 2.12 4.37
N GLN A 39 -8.46 3.40 4.51
CA GLN A 39 -9.63 3.97 3.84
C GLN A 39 -9.50 3.91 2.33
N CYS A 40 -8.31 4.17 1.82
CA CYS A 40 -8.05 4.09 0.39
C CYS A 40 -8.32 2.67 -0.13
N LEU A 41 -7.84 1.67 0.57
CA LEU A 41 -8.05 0.27 0.16
C LEU A 41 -9.54 -0.09 0.21
N THR A 42 -10.23 0.30 1.27
CA THR A 42 -11.66 0.03 1.40
C THR A 42 -12.45 0.70 0.28
N ARG A 43 -12.12 1.94 -0.03
CA ARG A 43 -12.82 2.70 -1.07
C ARG A 43 -12.63 2.06 -2.45
N ASN A 44 -11.52 1.37 -2.64
CA ASN A 44 -11.21 0.69 -3.90
C ASN A 44 -11.68 -0.76 -3.92
N GLU A 45 -12.50 -1.16 -2.96
CA GLU A 45 -13.07 -2.50 -2.90
C GLU A 45 -11.99 -3.58 -2.80
N ILE A 46 -11.03 -3.35 -1.92
CA ILE A 46 -9.93 -4.25 -1.70
C ILE A 46 -10.03 -4.81 -0.28
N ASP A 47 -9.95 -6.12 -0.16
CA ASP A 47 -9.96 -6.80 1.14
C ASP A 47 -8.54 -7.14 1.55
N ILE A 48 -8.23 -6.89 2.81
CA ILE A 48 -6.91 -7.15 3.36
C ILE A 48 -6.94 -8.50 4.08
N ALA A 49 -6.10 -9.41 3.63
CA ALA A 49 -5.97 -10.72 4.29
C ALA A 49 -4.98 -10.66 5.44
N LEU A 50 -3.91 -9.87 5.26
CA LEU A 50 -2.87 -9.76 6.26
C LEU A 50 -2.18 -8.42 6.10
N ALA A 51 -1.87 -7.78 7.21
CA ALA A 51 -1.11 -6.54 7.22
C ALA A 51 0.08 -6.69 8.15
N ARG A 52 1.24 -6.25 7.69
CA ARG A 52 2.44 -6.16 8.52
C ARG A 52 2.83 -4.70 8.61
N ILE A 53 2.88 -4.21 9.83
CA ILE A 53 3.21 -2.81 10.09
C ILE A 53 4.54 -2.79 10.83
N SER A 54 5.51 -2.08 10.28
CA SER A 54 6.84 -2.03 10.84
C SER A 54 7.34 -0.58 10.83
N THR A 55 8.12 -0.23 11.83
CA THR A 55 8.74 1.08 11.91
C THR A 55 10.21 0.90 12.14
N GLU A 56 11.04 1.49 11.29
CA GLU A 56 12.50 1.39 11.41
C GLU A 56 13.08 2.77 11.20
N SER A 57 13.82 3.24 12.20
CA SER A 57 14.54 4.52 12.11
C SER A 57 13.65 5.66 11.63
N GLY A 58 12.40 5.70 12.10
CA GLY A 58 11.47 6.77 11.75
C GLY A 58 10.73 6.58 10.45
N ALA A 59 10.93 5.47 9.77
CA ALA A 59 10.17 5.15 8.56
C ALA A 59 9.16 4.07 8.86
N ALA A 60 7.98 4.20 8.27
CA ALA A 60 6.97 3.16 8.32
C ALA A 60 7.09 2.30 7.07
N ILE A 61 7.07 0.98 7.26
CA ILE A 61 7.10 0.02 6.17
C ILE A 61 5.87 -0.86 6.36
N ASP A 62 4.84 -0.58 5.58
CA ASP A 62 3.57 -1.27 5.68
C ASP A 62 3.41 -2.22 4.50
N THR A 63 3.14 -3.49 4.80
CA THR A 63 2.95 -4.50 3.76
C THR A 63 1.56 -5.10 3.92
N PHE A 64 0.78 -5.06 2.84
CA PHE A 64 -0.58 -5.58 2.83
C PHE A 64 -0.70 -6.70 1.80
N TYR A 65 -1.25 -7.82 2.25
CA TYR A 65 -1.60 -8.95 1.37
C TYR A 65 -3.09 -8.81 1.10
N VAL A 66 -3.44 -8.55 -0.15
CA VAL A 66 -4.81 -8.14 -0.48
C VAL A 66 -5.38 -8.95 -1.65
N ILE A 67 -6.70 -8.92 -1.72
CA ILE A 67 -7.42 -9.45 -2.88
C ILE A 67 -8.49 -8.46 -3.30
N ASP A 68 -8.94 -8.59 -4.54
CA ASP A 68 -10.08 -7.86 -5.04
C ASP A 68 -11.35 -8.41 -4.39
N ARG A 69 -12.17 -7.51 -3.82
CA ARG A 69 -13.37 -7.93 -3.11
C ARG A 69 -14.36 -8.62 -4.03
N ARG A 70 -14.45 -8.21 -5.28
CA ARG A 70 -15.42 -8.76 -6.20
C ARG A 70 -15.04 -10.13 -6.72
N SER A 71 -13.79 -10.27 -7.15
CA SER A 71 -13.33 -11.51 -7.78
C SER A 71 -12.78 -12.50 -6.78
N HIS A 72 -12.47 -12.07 -5.56
CA HIS A 72 -11.81 -12.89 -4.54
C HIS A 72 -10.46 -13.43 -5.01
N SER A 73 -9.79 -12.67 -5.86
CA SER A 73 -8.49 -13.04 -6.41
C SER A 73 -7.62 -11.80 -6.49
N LYS A 74 -6.42 -11.98 -7.05
CA LYS A 74 -5.47 -10.86 -7.17
C LYS A 74 -6.06 -9.71 -7.97
N LEU A 75 -5.59 -8.51 -7.67
CA LEU A 75 -5.95 -7.34 -8.45
C LEU A 75 -5.44 -7.53 -9.87
N MET A 76 -6.25 -7.12 -10.85
CA MET A 76 -5.90 -7.27 -12.24
C MET A 76 -6.23 -6.00 -13.02
N GLY A 77 -5.55 -5.82 -14.14
CA GLY A 77 -5.80 -4.71 -15.02
C GLY A 77 -4.85 -3.55 -14.76
N THR A 78 -4.13 -3.15 -15.81
CA THR A 78 -3.14 -2.10 -15.71
C THR A 78 -3.76 -0.78 -15.27
N GLN A 79 -4.92 -0.43 -15.82
CA GLN A 79 -5.58 0.82 -15.46
C GLN A 79 -5.96 0.85 -13.98
N ARG A 80 -6.53 -0.25 -13.49
CA ARG A 80 -6.93 -0.31 -12.10
C ARG A 80 -5.75 -0.23 -11.16
N MET A 81 -4.67 -0.94 -11.50
CA MET A 81 -3.49 -0.94 -10.65
C MET A 81 -2.80 0.42 -10.67
N ASN A 82 -2.79 1.08 -11.81
CA ASN A 82 -2.23 2.43 -11.90
C ASN A 82 -3.06 3.43 -11.11
N ALA A 83 -4.37 3.34 -11.19
CA ALA A 83 -5.26 4.22 -10.44
C ALA A 83 -5.07 4.01 -8.94
N LEU A 84 -5.01 2.75 -8.51
CA LEU A 84 -4.78 2.43 -7.11
C LEU A 84 -3.43 2.95 -6.64
N HIS A 85 -2.41 2.79 -7.46
CA HIS A 85 -1.07 3.30 -7.13
C HIS A 85 -1.11 4.80 -6.87
N ARG A 86 -1.79 5.55 -7.75
CA ARG A 86 -1.92 7.01 -7.58
C ARG A 86 -2.64 7.37 -6.29
N GLU A 87 -3.73 6.66 -5.99
CA GLU A 87 -4.50 6.97 -4.79
C GLU A 87 -3.75 6.61 -3.52
N LEU A 88 -3.04 5.49 -3.53
CA LEU A 88 -2.21 5.11 -2.38
C LEU A 88 -1.07 6.10 -2.18
N HIS A 89 -0.48 6.55 -3.28
CA HIS A 89 0.60 7.54 -3.19
C HIS A 89 0.07 8.84 -2.57
N ALA A 90 -1.11 9.28 -2.99
CA ALA A 90 -1.71 10.49 -2.41
C ALA A 90 -2.03 10.29 -0.93
N ALA A 91 -2.57 9.13 -0.56
CA ALA A 91 -2.89 8.84 0.84
C ALA A 91 -1.63 8.76 1.70
N ALA A 92 -0.56 8.19 1.14
CA ALA A 92 0.68 7.99 1.89
C ALA A 92 1.47 9.28 2.04
N PHE A 93 1.45 10.14 1.03
CA PHE A 93 2.34 11.30 0.99
C PHE A 93 1.60 12.63 1.09
N GLY A 94 0.30 12.57 1.34
CA GLY A 94 -0.48 13.78 1.58
C GLY A 94 -0.64 14.64 0.35
N GLY A 95 -0.52 14.02 -0.79
CA GLY A 95 -0.53 14.80 -2.00
C GLY A 95 -1.67 14.73 -2.86
#